data_715c6d10fd9d97a8feff2b5600624a03
#
_entry.id   715c6d10fd9d97a8feff2b5600624a03
#
_cell.length_a   1.000
_cell.length_b   1.000
_cell.length_c   1.000
_cell.angle_alpha   90.00
_cell.angle_beta   90.00
_cell.angle_gamma   90.00
#
_symmetry.space_group_name_H-M   'P 1'
#
loop_
_entity.id
_entity.type
_entity.pdbx_description
1 polymer ?
#
loop_
_entity_poly.entity_id
_entity_poly.type
_entity_poly.pdbx_seq_one_letter_code
_entity_poly.pdbx_strand_id
1 'polypeptide(L)'
;MFAAHSNFFKMNTDNNRFQDQNFKLSDFNDEVIVVCPSCEKKAIASLSDNKENARLLCNACGYNKKQSVKFMLGNTIAQISQAAHQFFGATLWLQASFKDDVFSAYNYTHLEYLEAYISSKMREHKDRTHFTLLEKLPKFYHEGKNRSALLKIIEKLKKK
;
A
#
# COMPACT_ATOMS: atom_id res chain seq x y z
N MET A 1 -9.70 -22.78 -4.63
CA MET A 1 -9.29 -22.35 -5.98
C MET A 1 -9.12 -20.82 -5.91
N PHE A 2 -7.90 -20.37 -5.68
CA PHE A 2 -7.60 -18.94 -5.55
C PHE A 2 -7.30 -18.41 -6.95
N ALA A 3 -8.24 -17.64 -7.51
CA ALA A 3 -7.99 -16.89 -8.73
C ALA A 3 -7.09 -15.70 -8.38
N ALA A 4 -5.80 -15.85 -8.64
CA ALA A 4 -4.84 -14.77 -8.61
C ALA A 4 -5.23 -13.76 -9.69
N HIS A 5 -5.75 -12.60 -9.29
CA HIS A 5 -5.80 -11.44 -10.15
C HIS A 5 -4.38 -10.88 -10.27
N SER A 6 -3.53 -11.58 -11.00
CA SER A 6 -2.27 -11.02 -11.48
C SER A 6 -2.58 -10.09 -12.66
N ASN A 7 -3.10 -8.92 -12.38
CA ASN A 7 -2.95 -7.81 -13.30
C ASN A 7 -1.48 -7.38 -13.25
N PHE A 8 -0.69 -8.13 -13.98
CA PHE A 8 0.71 -7.86 -14.21
C PHE A 8 0.85 -6.45 -14.77
N PHE A 9 1.41 -5.58 -13.97
CA PHE A 9 1.91 -4.28 -14.36
C PHE A 9 2.82 -4.48 -15.58
N LYS A 10 2.34 -4.23 -16.78
CA LYS A 10 3.21 -4.13 -17.95
C LYS A 10 4.09 -2.91 -17.75
N MET A 11 5.24 -3.12 -17.13
CA MET A 11 6.33 -2.16 -17.18
C MET A 11 6.70 -1.97 -18.65
N ASN A 12 6.34 -0.82 -19.19
CA ASN A 12 6.95 -0.38 -20.44
C ASN A 12 8.43 -0.17 -20.13
N THR A 13 9.27 -1.02 -20.70
CA THR A 13 10.73 -1.08 -20.50
C THR A 13 11.50 0.10 -21.10
N ASP A 14 10.81 1.19 -21.42
CA ASP A 14 11.46 2.46 -21.66
C ASP A 14 11.80 3.11 -20.33
N ASN A 15 12.98 2.77 -19.82
CA ASN A 15 13.55 3.09 -18.50
C ASN A 15 13.63 4.59 -18.14
N ASN A 16 12.98 5.48 -18.89
CA ASN A 16 13.10 6.92 -18.74
C ASN A 16 11.76 7.64 -18.55
N ARG A 17 10.61 6.96 -18.74
CA ARG A 17 9.30 7.59 -18.78
C ARG A 17 8.28 6.84 -17.93
N PHE A 18 7.66 7.53 -16.97
CA PHE A 18 6.58 7.02 -16.14
C PHE A 18 5.26 7.69 -16.55
N GLN A 19 4.22 6.88 -16.78
CA GLN A 19 2.85 7.34 -16.97
C GLN A 19 2.05 7.05 -15.72
N ASP A 20 1.50 8.10 -15.10
CA ASP A 20 0.61 7.94 -13.95
C ASP A 20 -0.66 7.18 -14.41
N GLN A 21 -0.97 6.09 -13.72
CA GLN A 21 -2.13 5.25 -14.00
C GLN A 21 -3.37 5.70 -13.23
N ASN A 22 -3.33 6.90 -12.66
CA ASN A 22 -4.41 7.51 -11.88
C ASN A 22 -4.85 6.68 -10.66
N PHE A 23 -3.96 5.86 -10.08
CA PHE A 23 -4.25 5.14 -8.85
C PHE A 23 -4.48 6.09 -7.67
N LYS A 24 -5.40 5.70 -6.81
CA LYS A 24 -5.61 6.27 -5.48
C LYS A 24 -4.99 5.36 -4.43
N LEU A 25 -4.69 5.89 -3.27
CA LEU A 25 -4.23 5.05 -2.15
C LEU A 25 -5.26 3.99 -1.77
N SER A 26 -6.56 4.30 -1.94
CA SER A 26 -7.67 3.36 -1.72
C SER A 26 -7.62 2.10 -2.59
N ASP A 27 -6.95 2.14 -3.74
CA ASP A 27 -6.84 0.99 -4.64
C ASP A 27 -5.92 -0.11 -4.07
N PHE A 28 -5.15 0.23 -3.03
CA PHE A 28 -4.27 -0.69 -2.29
C PHE A 28 -4.78 -1.05 -0.89
N ASN A 29 -5.99 -0.60 -0.52
CA ASN A 29 -6.53 -0.72 0.83
C ASN A 29 -6.99 -2.13 1.22
N ASP A 30 -7.35 -2.96 0.23
CA ASP A 30 -8.06 -4.22 0.45
C ASP A 30 -7.13 -5.31 1.03
N GLU A 31 -5.83 -5.24 0.73
CA GLU A 31 -4.82 -6.11 1.30
C GLU A 31 -3.57 -5.31 1.67
N VAL A 32 -3.20 -5.34 2.95
CA VAL A 32 -2.08 -4.59 3.50
C VAL A 32 -1.17 -5.52 4.28
N ILE A 33 0.13 -5.47 4.00
CA ILE A 33 1.13 -6.26 4.70
C ILE A 33 1.55 -5.51 5.98
N VAL A 34 1.44 -6.19 7.11
CA VAL A 34 1.60 -5.60 8.44
C VAL A 34 2.54 -6.42 9.34
N VAL A 35 2.96 -5.82 10.42
CA VAL A 35 3.64 -6.51 11.52
C VAL A 35 2.58 -7.24 12.36
N CYS A 36 2.79 -8.52 12.60
CA CYS A 36 1.91 -9.31 13.47
C CYS A 36 1.99 -8.78 14.91
N PRO A 37 0.89 -8.45 15.57
CA PRO A 37 0.91 -7.95 16.94
C PRO A 37 1.29 -9.03 17.99
N SER A 38 1.31 -10.31 17.59
CA SER A 38 1.63 -11.42 18.47
C SER A 38 3.09 -11.89 18.38
N CYS A 39 3.66 -11.97 17.16
CA CYS A 39 4.98 -12.53 16.95
C CYS A 39 5.95 -11.63 16.16
N GLU A 40 5.51 -10.40 15.84
CA GLU A 40 6.27 -9.37 15.11
C GLU A 40 6.74 -9.78 13.70
N LYS A 41 6.32 -10.95 13.21
CA LYS A 41 6.58 -11.39 11.83
C LYS A 41 5.55 -10.81 10.86
N LYS A 42 5.78 -11.03 9.58
CA LYS A 42 4.89 -10.59 8.51
C LYS A 42 3.50 -11.21 8.65
N ALA A 43 2.47 -10.38 8.58
CA ALA A 43 1.07 -10.76 8.57
C ALA A 43 0.31 -9.97 7.49
N ILE A 44 -0.91 -10.39 7.19
CA ILE A 44 -1.76 -9.77 6.18
C ILE A 44 -3.04 -9.29 6.85
N ALA A 45 -3.34 -8.01 6.68
CA ALA A 45 -4.65 -7.43 6.96
C ALA A 45 -5.42 -7.33 5.64
N SER A 46 -6.62 -7.90 5.57
CA SER A 46 -7.44 -7.92 4.35
C SER A 46 -8.89 -7.52 4.64
N LEU A 47 -9.54 -6.94 3.63
CA LEU A 47 -11.00 -6.77 3.61
C LEU A 47 -11.64 -7.97 2.92
N SER A 48 -12.86 -8.34 3.36
CA SER A 48 -13.66 -9.33 2.63
C SER A 48 -14.14 -8.76 1.29
N ASP A 49 -14.48 -9.65 0.34
CA ASP A 49 -14.93 -9.25 -1.02
C ASP A 49 -16.14 -8.30 -0.98
N ASN A 50 -17.04 -8.50 -0.03
CA ASN A 50 -18.18 -7.62 0.20
C ASN A 50 -17.84 -6.38 1.06
N LYS A 51 -16.58 -6.23 1.48
CA LYS A 51 -16.09 -5.14 2.35
C LYS A 51 -16.88 -4.96 3.65
N GLU A 52 -17.48 -6.02 4.17
CA GLU A 52 -18.21 -5.99 5.45
C GLU A 52 -17.35 -6.34 6.65
N ASN A 53 -16.25 -7.03 6.43
CA ASN A 53 -15.33 -7.47 7.49
C ASN A 53 -13.88 -7.21 7.11
N ALA A 54 -13.09 -6.87 8.10
CA ALA A 54 -11.64 -6.87 8.04
C ALA A 54 -11.10 -8.11 8.78
N ARG A 55 -9.99 -8.67 8.28
CA ARG A 55 -9.29 -9.81 8.90
C ARG A 55 -7.80 -9.54 8.93
N LEU A 56 -7.16 -9.82 10.07
CA LEU A 56 -5.71 -9.87 10.21
C LEU A 56 -5.29 -11.32 10.47
N LEU A 57 -4.45 -11.86 9.60
CA LEU A 57 -3.97 -13.24 9.64
C LEU A 57 -2.44 -13.27 9.57
N CYS A 58 -1.83 -13.99 10.51
CA CYS A 58 -0.40 -14.29 10.51
C CYS A 58 -0.16 -15.78 10.30
N ASN A 59 0.46 -16.16 9.20
CA ASN A 59 0.79 -17.55 8.91
C ASN A 59 1.93 -18.10 9.78
N ALA A 60 2.75 -17.22 10.38
CA ALA A 60 3.89 -17.64 11.18
C ALA A 60 3.52 -18.13 12.58
N CYS A 61 2.49 -17.56 13.21
CA CYS A 61 2.06 -17.94 14.57
C CYS A 61 0.58 -18.31 14.67
N GLY A 62 -0.17 -18.25 13.57
CA GLY A 62 -1.61 -18.55 13.56
C GLY A 62 -2.49 -17.43 14.11
N TYR A 63 -1.94 -16.25 14.45
CA TYR A 63 -2.76 -15.12 14.90
C TYR A 63 -3.83 -14.79 13.87
N ASN A 64 -5.07 -14.73 14.31
CA ASN A 64 -6.23 -14.51 13.46
C ASN A 64 -7.28 -13.67 14.19
N LYS A 65 -7.51 -12.46 13.71
CA LYS A 65 -8.51 -11.54 14.26
C LYS A 65 -9.42 -11.05 13.14
N LYS A 66 -10.72 -11.06 13.40
CA LYS A 66 -11.75 -10.49 12.50
C LYS A 66 -12.42 -9.31 13.18
N GLN A 67 -12.82 -8.33 12.39
CA GLN A 67 -13.56 -7.15 12.85
C GLN A 67 -14.56 -6.72 11.79
N SER A 68 -15.77 -6.33 12.21
CA SER A 68 -16.75 -5.72 11.31
C SER A 68 -16.28 -4.32 10.91
N VAL A 69 -16.50 -3.96 9.65
CA VAL A 69 -16.31 -2.58 9.17
C VAL A 69 -17.58 -1.74 9.37
N LYS A 70 -18.67 -2.39 9.76
CA LYS A 70 -19.95 -1.75 10.09
C LYS A 70 -20.03 -1.44 11.58
N PHE A 71 -20.62 -0.29 11.91
CA PHE A 71 -20.87 0.12 13.30
C PHE A 71 -22.21 0.86 13.38
N MET A 72 -22.78 0.92 14.58
CA MET A 72 -24.00 1.64 14.85
C MET A 72 -23.69 3.11 15.15
N LEU A 73 -24.32 4.01 14.41
CA LEU A 73 -24.33 5.44 14.69
C LEU A 73 -25.77 5.85 15.04
N GLY A 74 -26.10 5.85 16.32
CA GLY A 74 -27.48 5.96 16.77
C GLY A 74 -28.30 4.77 16.25
N ASN A 75 -29.38 5.03 15.51
CA ASN A 75 -30.24 4.00 14.91
C ASN A 75 -29.87 3.63 13.46
N THR A 76 -28.73 4.13 12.95
CA THR A 76 -28.28 3.90 11.57
C THR A 76 -27.02 3.05 11.56
N ILE A 77 -26.97 2.08 10.62
CA ILE A 77 -25.74 1.33 10.35
C ILE A 77 -24.86 2.17 9.42
N ALA A 78 -23.66 2.50 9.89
CA ALA A 78 -22.63 3.17 9.11
C ALA A 78 -21.47 2.21 8.79
N GLN A 79 -20.74 2.47 7.70
CA GLN A 79 -19.57 1.70 7.29
C GLN A 79 -18.35 2.62 7.22
N ILE A 80 -17.25 2.18 7.80
CA ILE A 80 -15.98 2.91 7.72
C ILE A 80 -15.25 2.46 6.45
N SER A 81 -14.85 3.43 5.63
CA SER A 81 -13.98 3.22 4.47
C SER A 81 -12.56 3.60 4.83
N GLN A 82 -11.74 2.60 5.14
CA GLN A 82 -10.32 2.78 5.46
C GLN A 82 -9.52 1.55 5.04
N ALA A 83 -8.17 1.64 5.07
CA ALA A 83 -7.32 0.51 4.74
C ALA A 83 -7.43 -0.62 5.77
N ALA A 84 -7.31 -1.87 5.32
CA ALA A 84 -7.54 -3.06 6.14
C ALA A 84 -6.76 -3.08 7.47
N HIS A 85 -5.52 -2.59 7.47
CA HIS A 85 -4.66 -2.57 8.67
C HIS A 85 -5.15 -1.59 9.75
N GLN A 86 -5.85 -0.53 9.36
CA GLN A 86 -6.32 0.51 10.28
C GLN A 86 -7.38 -0.01 11.25
N PHE A 87 -8.18 -1.01 10.83
CA PHE A 87 -9.15 -1.68 11.71
C PHE A 87 -8.50 -2.36 12.91
N PHE A 88 -7.21 -2.70 12.82
CA PHE A 88 -6.45 -3.40 13.86
C PHE A 88 -5.40 -2.51 14.53
N GLY A 89 -5.24 -1.26 14.07
CA GLY A 89 -4.12 -0.41 14.51
C GLY A 89 -2.75 -1.02 14.20
N ALA A 90 -2.67 -1.85 13.15
CA ALA A 90 -1.46 -2.61 12.86
C ALA A 90 -0.42 -1.77 12.12
N THR A 91 0.83 -1.93 12.50
CA THR A 91 1.98 -1.25 11.88
C THR A 91 2.28 -1.85 10.52
N LEU A 92 2.61 -1.01 9.54
CA LEU A 92 2.98 -1.47 8.20
C LEU A 92 4.29 -2.28 8.22
N TRP A 93 4.32 -3.39 7.48
CA TRP A 93 5.52 -4.20 7.31
C TRP A 93 6.52 -3.53 6.35
N LEU A 94 6.03 -2.97 5.25
CA LEU A 94 6.83 -2.32 4.22
C LEU A 94 7.02 -0.84 4.57
N GLN A 95 7.81 -0.59 5.61
CA GLN A 95 8.19 0.78 6.00
C GLN A 95 9.66 0.86 6.41
N ALA A 96 10.25 2.03 6.24
CA ALA A 96 11.62 2.36 6.65
C ALA A 96 11.75 3.86 6.91
N SER A 97 12.61 4.23 7.85
CA SER A 97 12.94 5.64 8.11
C SER A 97 13.72 6.22 6.93
N PHE A 98 13.40 7.44 6.57
CA PHE A 98 14.10 8.24 5.58
C PHE A 98 14.25 9.67 6.08
N LYS A 99 15.43 10.04 6.58
CA LYS A 99 15.67 11.32 7.26
C LYS A 99 14.68 11.52 8.42
N ASP A 100 13.94 12.62 8.41
CA ASP A 100 12.89 12.93 9.40
C ASP A 100 11.51 12.37 9.02
N ASP A 101 11.43 11.65 7.90
CA ASP A 101 10.21 11.08 7.34
C ASP A 101 10.19 9.54 7.39
N VAL A 102 9.07 8.94 7.01
CA VAL A 102 8.91 7.50 6.87
C VAL A 102 8.48 7.16 5.44
N PHE A 103 9.29 6.34 4.75
CA PHE A 103 8.89 5.69 3.52
C PHE A 103 8.00 4.49 3.85
N SER A 104 6.85 4.35 3.19
CA SER A 104 5.96 3.23 3.44
C SER A 104 5.16 2.82 2.19
N ALA A 105 4.79 1.53 2.15
CA ALA A 105 3.87 0.98 1.17
C ALA A 105 2.93 -0.02 1.84
N TYR A 106 1.70 -0.18 1.31
CA TYR A 106 0.70 -1.09 1.87
C TYR A 106 0.96 -2.55 1.51
N ASN A 107 1.40 -2.80 0.27
CA ASN A 107 1.72 -4.12 -0.27
C ASN A 107 2.81 -4.02 -1.34
N TYR A 108 3.20 -5.15 -1.90
CA TYR A 108 4.27 -5.15 -2.92
C TYR A 108 3.85 -4.47 -4.23
N THR A 109 2.58 -4.56 -4.62
CA THR A 109 2.07 -3.84 -5.82
C THR A 109 2.19 -2.33 -5.65
N HIS A 110 1.84 -1.81 -4.45
CA HIS A 110 2.03 -0.40 -4.12
C HIS A 110 3.53 -0.04 -4.10
N LEU A 111 4.39 -0.89 -3.54
CA LEU A 111 5.84 -0.68 -3.51
C LEU A 111 6.44 -0.61 -4.93
N GLU A 112 6.03 -1.50 -5.82
CA GLU A 112 6.45 -1.52 -7.23
C GLU A 112 5.98 -0.28 -8.00
N TYR A 113 4.77 0.19 -7.73
CA TYR A 113 4.25 1.43 -8.30
C TYR A 113 5.08 2.64 -7.89
N LEU A 114 5.43 2.74 -6.59
CA LEU A 114 6.33 3.79 -6.08
C LEU A 114 7.73 3.69 -6.66
N GLU A 115 8.25 2.47 -6.84
CA GLU A 115 9.56 2.25 -7.47
C GLU A 115 9.58 2.75 -8.92
N ALA A 116 8.57 2.38 -9.72
CA ALA A 116 8.45 2.82 -11.11
C ALA A 116 8.39 4.35 -11.20
N TYR A 117 7.65 4.99 -10.29
CA TYR A 117 7.58 6.45 -10.21
C TYR A 117 8.92 7.09 -9.84
N ILE A 118 9.59 6.58 -8.80
CA ILE A 118 10.85 7.14 -8.28
C ILE A 118 12.01 6.93 -9.26
N SER A 119 12.07 5.77 -9.91
CA SER A 119 13.15 5.43 -10.87
C SER A 119 13.11 6.29 -12.14
N SER A 120 11.93 6.74 -12.55
CA SER A 120 11.73 7.46 -13.80
C SER A 120 12.31 8.87 -13.76
N LYS A 121 12.99 9.27 -14.86
CA LYS A 121 13.50 10.63 -15.05
C LYS A 121 12.41 11.58 -15.55
N MET A 122 11.55 11.09 -16.44
CA MET A 122 10.41 11.84 -16.98
C MET A 122 9.10 11.28 -16.39
N ARG A 123 8.25 12.18 -15.93
CA ARG A 123 6.98 11.86 -15.28
C ARG A 123 5.87 12.55 -16.03
N GLU A 124 5.03 11.80 -16.71
CA GLU A 124 3.90 12.32 -17.48
C GLU A 124 2.62 12.11 -16.72
N HIS A 125 1.83 13.17 -16.62
CA HIS A 125 0.46 13.10 -16.13
C HIS A 125 -0.48 13.17 -17.33
N LYS A 126 -1.21 12.08 -17.61
CA LYS A 126 -2.34 12.11 -18.54
C LYS A 126 -3.59 12.59 -17.81
N ASP A 127 -4.53 13.11 -18.58
CA ASP A 127 -5.85 13.65 -18.21
C ASP A 127 -6.29 13.37 -16.76
N ARG A 128 -6.22 14.41 -15.92
CA ARG A 128 -6.50 14.35 -14.50
C ARG A 128 -8.02 14.39 -14.28
N THR A 129 -8.57 13.28 -13.86
CA THR A 129 -9.99 13.23 -13.43
C THR A 129 -10.14 13.40 -11.91
N HIS A 130 -9.06 13.21 -11.13
CA HIS A 130 -9.06 13.31 -9.66
C HIS A 130 -7.62 13.38 -9.13
N PHE A 131 -7.46 13.71 -7.85
CA PHE A 131 -6.16 13.65 -7.17
C PHE A 131 -5.67 12.20 -7.06
N THR A 132 -4.50 11.94 -7.66
CA THR A 132 -3.89 10.61 -7.65
C THR A 132 -3.10 10.36 -6.36
N LEU A 133 -2.72 9.10 -6.15
CA LEU A 133 -1.80 8.71 -5.06
C LEU A 133 -0.54 9.58 -5.09
N LEU A 134 0.06 9.74 -6.27
CA LEU A 134 1.34 10.43 -6.42
C LEU A 134 1.27 11.91 -6.05
N GLU A 135 0.16 12.58 -6.33
CA GLU A 135 -0.04 13.99 -5.96
C GLU A 135 -0.15 14.21 -4.45
N LYS A 136 -0.54 13.17 -3.70
CA LYS A 136 -0.68 13.20 -2.24
C LYS A 136 0.57 12.76 -1.50
N LEU A 137 1.59 12.28 -2.22
CA LEU A 137 2.84 11.87 -1.58
C LEU A 137 3.59 13.06 -0.98
N PRO A 138 4.26 12.88 0.17
CA PRO A 138 5.16 13.87 0.73
C PRO A 138 6.24 14.31 -0.26
N LYS A 139 6.71 15.54 -0.12
CA LYS A 139 7.67 16.18 -1.04
C LYS A 139 8.92 15.35 -1.31
N PHE A 140 9.42 14.62 -0.31
CA PHE A 140 10.66 13.86 -0.43
C PHE A 140 10.60 12.75 -1.51
N TYR A 141 9.40 12.22 -1.84
CA TYR A 141 9.21 11.25 -2.92
C TYR A 141 9.46 11.86 -4.31
N HIS A 142 9.23 13.16 -4.46
CA HIS A 142 9.30 13.86 -5.74
C HIS A 142 10.72 14.38 -6.04
N GLU A 143 11.55 14.54 -5.03
CA GLU A 143 12.86 15.16 -5.14
C GLU A 143 13.90 14.21 -5.77
N GLY A 144 14.43 14.60 -6.94
CA GLY A 144 15.42 13.81 -7.68
C GLY A 144 16.68 13.49 -6.87
N LYS A 145 17.10 14.37 -5.93
CA LYS A 145 18.23 14.15 -5.01
C LYS A 145 18.04 12.95 -4.08
N ASN A 146 16.80 12.58 -3.78
CA ASN A 146 16.46 11.48 -2.89
C ASN A 146 16.34 10.13 -3.62
N ARG A 147 16.29 10.13 -4.96
CA ARG A 147 16.02 8.95 -5.80
C ARG A 147 16.86 7.75 -5.44
N SER A 148 18.18 7.89 -5.45
CA SER A 148 19.10 6.78 -5.17
C SER A 148 18.91 6.17 -3.78
N ALA A 149 18.68 7.01 -2.77
CA ALA A 149 18.45 6.56 -1.41
C ALA A 149 17.12 5.85 -1.25
N LEU A 150 16.04 6.36 -1.88
CA LEU A 150 14.72 5.75 -1.87
C LEU A 150 14.71 4.40 -2.59
N LEU A 151 15.38 4.27 -3.74
CA LEU A 151 15.50 3.00 -4.46
C LEU A 151 16.24 1.94 -3.64
N LYS A 152 17.29 2.31 -2.89
CA LYS A 152 17.95 1.39 -1.95
C LYS A 152 17.02 0.93 -0.82
N ILE A 153 16.14 1.80 -0.32
CA ILE A 153 15.13 1.43 0.67
C ILE A 153 14.14 0.44 0.06
N ILE A 154 13.63 0.71 -1.13
CA ILE A 154 12.69 -0.17 -1.83
C ILE A 154 13.30 -1.56 -2.06
N GLU A 155 14.57 -1.62 -2.51
CA GLU A 155 15.28 -2.88 -2.69
C GLU A 155 15.38 -3.70 -1.39
N LYS A 156 15.65 -3.04 -0.25
CA LYS A 156 15.66 -3.70 1.06
C LYS A 156 14.26 -4.19 1.46
N LEU A 157 13.23 -3.39 1.23
CA LEU A 157 11.86 -3.76 1.58
C LEU A 157 11.34 -4.93 0.72
N LYS A 158 11.75 -5.04 -0.54
CA LYS A 158 11.42 -6.18 -1.40
C LYS A 158 12.02 -7.51 -0.92
N LYS A 159 13.13 -7.46 -0.20
CA LYS A 159 13.81 -8.65 0.36
C LYS A 159 13.31 -9.03 1.76
N LYS A 160 12.44 -8.24 2.35
CA LYS A 160 11.89 -8.41 3.68
C LYS A 160 10.64 -9.33 3.66
#